data_95aaf58e16d1d0482ba9024ef71e6b26
#
_entry.id   95aaf58e16d1d0482ba9024ef71e6b26
#
_cell.length_a   1.000
_cell.length_b   1.000
_cell.length_c   1.000
_cell.angle_alpha   90.00
_cell.angle_beta   90.00
_cell.angle_gamma   90.00
#
_symmetry.space_group_name_H-M   'P 1'
#
loop_
_entity.id
_entity.type
_entity.pdbx_description
1 polymer ?
#
loop_
_entity_poly.entity_id
_entity_poly.type
_entity_poly.pdbx_seq_one_letter_code
_entity_poly.pdbx_strand_id
1 'polypeptide(L)'
;MSEKIQHFYRDEDVDDIMKNLKNIQDEAQMTYLKNNEPTIDEINNVYNVIKQYIRDNNLIVYGGYAQNELIKSRNKDDAFYSEADTPDIEFYSTEPLKDLINLCDLLHKKEFKYVEGAEGVHPETYKIFVNFINYADCSYMPPNIFKNMPTIEIDGMKMTHPHFMFIDALRVYVDPMTSYFRLSKAFPRFTTLIHHYPFNLNNIYNKIEYETKLDDNTYNSINDYMMTIAKDLKLVIIGHKAFNRLMRKSKMKDSLYVQEPYTSLISYNFIEDRNKILDKLRGKFGKKITFKKYNPFFQFTDKSVEFYYDDELILKLYGRNERCLVYDYSEKTNHYYGSFQLIQLYLLVNYFHGIVRQNTFIKTIYLTLFTRLLYAKEKYLNENKLTSLSKSPFQEFTINCLGKPVNLLRESRLKMMKNIQERKRVKFRYKPKGEPGKVPEFRFTNSSGEPYN
;
A
#
# COMPACT_ATOMS: atom_id res chain seq x y z
N MET A 1 45.64 34.93 -25.02
CA MET A 1 45.57 34.70 -23.55
C MET A 1 44.29 33.86 -23.31
N SER A 2 44.41 32.60 -22.90
CA SER A 2 43.25 31.83 -22.51
C SER A 2 42.69 32.43 -21.24
N GLU A 3 41.41 32.75 -21.23
CA GLU A 3 40.71 33.14 -19.99
C GLU A 3 40.89 32.02 -18.98
N LYS A 4 41.48 32.32 -17.82
CA LYS A 4 41.51 31.38 -16.70
C LYS A 4 40.10 31.30 -16.13
N ILE A 5 39.34 30.28 -16.49
CA ILE A 5 38.04 29.96 -15.88
C ILE A 5 38.35 29.44 -14.47
N GLN A 6 37.89 30.18 -13.43
CA GLN A 6 37.99 29.73 -12.04
C GLN A 6 36.63 29.23 -11.60
N HIS A 7 36.54 27.94 -11.27
CA HIS A 7 35.35 27.34 -10.64
C HIS A 7 35.24 27.83 -9.20
N PHE A 8 34.02 27.97 -8.69
CA PHE A 8 33.80 28.40 -7.31
C PHE A 8 34.32 27.41 -6.28
N TYR A 9 34.17 26.13 -6.54
CA TYR A 9 34.76 25.05 -5.77
C TYR A 9 35.71 24.24 -6.67
N ARG A 10 36.75 23.63 -6.08
CA ARG A 10 37.54 22.59 -6.73
C ARG A 10 36.73 21.30 -6.76
N ASP A 11 36.96 20.43 -7.73
CA ASP A 11 36.24 19.15 -7.85
C ASP A 11 36.37 18.29 -6.59
N GLU A 12 37.56 18.24 -5.98
CA GLU A 12 37.85 17.55 -4.71
C GLU A 12 36.97 18.11 -3.55
N ASP A 13 36.78 19.41 -3.48
CA ASP A 13 35.95 20.05 -2.44
C ASP A 13 34.47 19.70 -2.65
N VAL A 14 34.01 19.64 -3.91
CA VAL A 14 32.65 19.22 -4.24
C VAL A 14 32.40 17.79 -3.78
N ASP A 15 33.31 16.88 -4.09
CA ASP A 15 33.19 15.46 -3.70
C ASP A 15 33.20 15.30 -2.18
N ASP A 16 34.07 16.02 -1.46
CA ASP A 16 34.13 15.96 0.00
C ASP A 16 32.87 16.56 0.65
N ILE A 17 32.42 17.72 0.18
CA ILE A 17 31.17 18.34 0.65
C ILE A 17 29.99 17.41 0.41
N MET A 18 29.87 16.83 -0.79
CA MET A 18 28.74 15.94 -1.14
C MET A 18 28.69 14.69 -0.25
N LYS A 19 29.85 14.10 0.09
CA LYS A 19 29.93 12.96 1.02
C LYS A 19 29.51 13.34 2.44
N ASN A 20 29.78 14.56 2.86
CA ASN A 20 29.58 15.03 4.22
C ASN A 20 28.28 15.85 4.40
N LEU A 21 27.51 16.12 3.33
CA LEU A 21 26.32 16.98 3.40
C LEU A 21 25.33 16.55 4.49
N LYS A 22 25.06 15.25 4.60
CA LYS A 22 24.13 14.74 5.61
C LYS A 22 24.66 15.01 7.03
N ASN A 23 25.94 14.78 7.29
CA ASN A 23 26.56 15.00 8.59
C ASN A 23 26.52 16.51 8.95
N ILE A 24 26.81 17.38 7.98
CA ILE A 24 26.77 18.85 8.16
C ILE A 24 25.34 19.29 8.51
N GLN A 25 24.34 18.75 7.82
CA GLN A 25 22.93 19.05 8.09
C GLN A 25 22.51 18.57 9.48
N ASP A 26 22.86 17.33 9.85
CA ASP A 26 22.50 16.72 11.14
C ASP A 26 23.16 17.49 12.30
N GLU A 27 24.43 17.86 12.18
CA GLU A 27 25.13 18.67 13.18
C GLU A 27 24.49 20.06 13.35
N ALA A 28 24.18 20.75 12.25
CA ALA A 28 23.50 22.03 12.27
C ALA A 28 22.10 21.90 12.92
N GLN A 29 21.34 20.88 12.56
CA GLN A 29 20.01 20.62 13.10
C GLN A 29 20.06 20.29 14.59
N MET A 30 20.98 19.44 15.03
CA MET A 30 21.16 19.12 16.46
C MET A 30 21.56 20.34 17.27
N THR A 31 22.44 21.22 16.72
CA THR A 31 22.82 22.47 17.35
C THR A 31 21.63 23.41 17.48
N TYR A 32 20.80 23.51 16.42
CA TYR A 32 19.57 24.29 16.46
C TYR A 32 18.60 23.77 17.54
N LEU A 33 18.31 22.46 17.57
CA LEU A 33 17.38 21.85 18.50
C LEU A 33 17.82 21.87 19.96
N LYS A 34 19.12 22.06 20.25
CA LYS A 34 19.61 22.26 21.62
C LYS A 34 19.27 23.65 22.17
N ASN A 35 19.15 24.65 21.31
CA ASN A 35 19.08 26.04 21.71
C ASN A 35 17.76 26.74 21.37
N ASN A 36 16.89 26.12 20.56
CA ASN A 36 15.66 26.75 20.08
C ASN A 36 14.45 25.83 20.35
N GLU A 37 13.29 26.47 20.62
CA GLU A 37 12.02 25.74 20.78
C GLU A 37 11.45 25.25 19.44
N PRO A 38 10.91 24.02 19.38
CA PRO A 38 10.97 23.02 20.46
C PRO A 38 12.36 22.43 20.61
N THR A 39 12.83 22.30 21.83
CA THR A 39 14.13 21.70 22.12
C THR A 39 14.09 20.20 21.89
N ILE A 40 15.26 19.56 21.72
CA ILE A 40 15.36 18.11 21.57
C ILE A 40 14.75 17.36 22.75
N ASP A 41 14.86 17.91 23.96
CA ASP A 41 14.26 17.29 25.16
C ASP A 41 12.74 17.39 25.13
N GLU A 42 12.17 18.52 24.69
CA GLU A 42 10.73 18.65 24.48
C GLU A 42 10.23 17.66 23.43
N ILE A 43 10.93 17.57 22.30
CA ILE A 43 10.61 16.62 21.21
C ILE A 43 10.60 15.18 21.75
N ASN A 44 11.63 14.76 22.47
CA ASN A 44 11.72 13.43 23.06
C ASN A 44 10.62 13.17 24.08
N ASN A 45 10.27 14.15 24.88
CA ASN A 45 9.18 14.04 25.85
C ASN A 45 7.82 13.86 25.15
N VAL A 46 7.56 14.59 24.07
CA VAL A 46 6.36 14.37 23.24
C VAL A 46 6.32 12.95 22.67
N TYR A 47 7.43 12.48 22.08
CA TYR A 47 7.51 11.11 21.58
C TYR A 47 7.27 10.06 22.67
N ASN A 48 7.81 10.25 23.85
CA ASN A 48 7.61 9.33 24.98
C ASN A 48 6.13 9.22 25.34
N VAL A 49 5.39 10.34 25.36
CA VAL A 49 3.95 10.34 25.62
C VAL A 49 3.19 9.60 24.52
N ILE A 50 3.51 9.86 23.27
CA ILE A 50 2.86 9.22 22.11
C ILE A 50 3.14 7.69 22.12
N LYS A 51 4.39 7.29 22.29
CA LYS A 51 4.78 5.87 22.37
C LYS A 51 4.08 5.15 23.52
N GLN A 52 3.97 5.80 24.69
CA GLN A 52 3.26 5.23 25.83
C GLN A 52 1.76 5.08 25.53
N TYR A 53 1.13 6.09 24.92
CA TYR A 53 -0.27 6.01 24.49
C TYR A 53 -0.51 4.85 23.51
N ILE A 54 0.39 4.66 22.54
CA ILE A 54 0.33 3.55 21.56
C ILE A 54 0.40 2.19 22.26
N ARG A 55 1.29 2.03 23.26
CA ARG A 55 1.40 0.80 24.07
C ARG A 55 0.13 0.53 24.87
N ASP A 56 -0.32 1.52 25.61
CA ASP A 56 -1.46 1.39 26.54
C ASP A 56 -2.76 1.06 25.82
N ASN A 57 -2.92 1.56 24.59
CA ASN A 57 -4.09 1.32 23.75
C ASN A 57 -3.90 0.20 22.71
N ASN A 58 -2.77 -0.52 22.74
CA ASN A 58 -2.51 -1.66 21.87
C ASN A 58 -2.58 -1.30 20.36
N LEU A 59 -2.21 -0.07 19.99
CA LEU A 59 -2.27 0.42 18.62
C LEU A 59 -1.13 -0.17 17.79
N ILE A 60 -1.28 -0.16 16.47
CA ILE A 60 -0.33 -0.80 15.55
C ILE A 60 0.41 0.26 14.74
N VAL A 61 1.72 0.32 14.91
CA VAL A 61 2.58 1.29 14.23
C VAL A 61 2.88 0.81 12.80
N TYR A 62 2.86 1.75 11.84
CA TYR A 62 3.16 1.49 10.44
C TYR A 62 4.05 2.60 9.85
N GLY A 63 4.25 2.57 8.54
CA GLY A 63 4.93 3.64 7.81
C GLY A 63 6.42 3.74 8.07
N GLY A 64 6.96 4.94 7.90
CA GLY A 64 8.41 5.17 7.94
C GLY A 64 9.04 4.86 9.29
N TYR A 65 8.37 5.23 10.37
CA TYR A 65 8.87 4.95 11.71
C TYR A 65 8.96 3.44 11.98
N ALA A 66 7.90 2.67 11.67
CA ALA A 66 7.90 1.22 11.86
C ALA A 66 8.98 0.53 11.01
N GLN A 67 9.16 0.95 9.75
CA GLN A 67 10.20 0.42 8.88
C GLN A 67 11.61 0.62 9.48
N ASN A 68 11.88 1.83 9.96
CA ASN A 68 13.16 2.17 10.56
C ASN A 68 13.44 1.34 11.81
N GLU A 69 12.48 1.23 12.73
CA GLU A 69 12.65 0.47 13.98
C GLU A 69 12.81 -1.04 13.70
N LEU A 70 12.09 -1.59 12.73
CA LEU A 70 12.25 -2.97 12.27
C LEU A 70 13.64 -3.22 11.68
N ILE A 71 14.14 -2.33 10.83
CA ILE A 71 15.50 -2.41 10.26
C ILE A 71 16.53 -2.30 11.38
N LYS A 72 16.41 -1.27 12.22
CA LYS A 72 17.32 -1.00 13.35
C LYS A 72 17.42 -2.16 14.33
N SER A 73 16.32 -2.91 14.54
CA SER A 73 16.32 -4.11 15.39
C SER A 73 17.15 -5.27 14.82
N ARG A 74 17.42 -5.27 13.52
CA ARG A 74 18.26 -6.26 12.83
C ARG A 74 19.68 -5.75 12.62
N ASN A 75 19.81 -4.53 12.12
CA ASN A 75 21.10 -3.87 11.93
C ASN A 75 20.92 -2.34 12.08
N LYS A 76 21.61 -1.76 13.08
CA LYS A 76 21.52 -0.32 13.35
C LYS A 76 22.10 0.54 12.22
N ASP A 77 23.11 0.04 11.53
CA ASP A 77 23.80 0.78 10.47
C ASP A 77 22.95 0.95 9.21
N ASP A 78 21.93 0.11 9.04
CA ASP A 78 21.00 0.19 7.92
C ASP A 78 19.78 1.11 8.19
N ALA A 79 19.70 1.67 9.41
CA ALA A 79 18.65 2.62 9.76
C ALA A 79 18.75 3.88 8.89
N PHE A 80 17.61 4.38 8.42
CA PHE A 80 17.57 5.55 7.53
C PHE A 80 17.16 6.85 8.24
N TYR A 81 16.78 6.80 9.51
CA TYR A 81 16.60 7.98 10.35
C TYR A 81 17.79 8.13 11.29
N SER A 82 18.37 9.33 11.32
CA SER A 82 19.39 9.73 12.28
C SER A 82 18.76 10.20 13.60
N GLU A 83 19.57 10.50 14.60
CA GLU A 83 19.12 11.07 15.88
C GLU A 83 18.55 12.50 15.71
N ALA A 84 18.96 13.20 14.65
CA ALA A 84 18.44 14.54 14.33
C ALA A 84 17.08 14.48 13.61
N ASP A 85 16.72 13.36 13.01
CA ASP A 85 15.45 13.21 12.33
C ASP A 85 14.29 13.15 13.34
N THR A 86 13.22 13.86 13.06
CA THR A 86 12.00 13.89 13.87
C THR A 86 10.82 13.33 13.06
N PRO A 87 10.82 11.99 12.75
CA PRO A 87 9.78 11.39 11.94
C PRO A 87 8.45 11.35 12.68
N ASP A 88 7.34 11.60 11.98
CA ASP A 88 6.02 11.33 12.51
C ASP A 88 5.82 9.82 12.77
N ILE A 89 5.20 9.49 13.92
CA ILE A 89 4.82 8.11 14.25
C ILE A 89 3.46 7.82 13.62
N GLU A 90 3.45 7.00 12.58
CA GLU A 90 2.22 6.59 11.90
C GLU A 90 1.65 5.35 12.59
N PHE A 91 0.38 5.39 13.04
CA PHE A 91 -0.26 4.24 13.66
C PHE A 91 -1.71 4.05 13.22
N TYR A 92 -2.16 2.79 13.24
CA TYR A 92 -3.53 2.40 12.95
C TYR A 92 -4.38 2.34 14.20
N SER A 93 -5.63 2.78 14.05
CA SER A 93 -6.68 2.69 15.05
C SER A 93 -7.99 2.25 14.41
N THR A 94 -8.84 1.60 15.19
CA THR A 94 -10.24 1.33 14.81
C THR A 94 -11.17 2.51 15.07
N GLU A 95 -10.72 3.49 15.87
CA GLU A 95 -11.44 4.71 16.25
C GLU A 95 -10.50 5.94 16.19
N PRO A 96 -9.93 6.25 15.01
CA PRO A 96 -8.80 7.20 14.91
C PRO A 96 -9.14 8.62 15.36
N LEU A 97 -10.40 9.03 15.25
CA LEU A 97 -10.84 10.35 15.72
C LEU A 97 -10.86 10.42 17.25
N LYS A 98 -11.29 9.36 17.91
CA LYS A 98 -11.27 9.25 19.38
C LYS A 98 -9.84 9.23 19.90
N ASP A 99 -8.96 8.46 19.27
CA ASP A 99 -7.55 8.41 19.65
C ASP A 99 -6.84 9.74 19.41
N LEU A 100 -7.14 10.44 18.31
CA LEU A 100 -6.66 11.81 18.08
C LEU A 100 -6.99 12.73 19.25
N ILE A 101 -8.25 12.73 19.69
CA ILE A 101 -8.74 13.62 20.75
C ILE A 101 -8.08 13.26 22.08
N ASN A 102 -8.14 11.97 22.44
CA ASN A 102 -7.56 11.50 23.70
C ASN A 102 -6.07 11.81 23.79
N LEU A 103 -5.34 11.65 22.68
CA LEU A 103 -3.91 11.93 22.65
C LEU A 103 -3.62 13.44 22.70
N CYS A 104 -4.41 14.27 21.99
CA CYS A 104 -4.30 15.72 22.10
C CYS A 104 -4.60 16.20 23.54
N ASP A 105 -5.64 15.68 24.17
CA ASP A 105 -5.98 16.04 25.56
C ASP A 105 -4.91 15.59 26.56
N LEU A 106 -4.33 14.39 26.35
CA LEU A 106 -3.23 13.88 27.16
C LEU A 106 -1.99 14.78 27.05
N LEU A 107 -1.61 15.17 25.83
CA LEU A 107 -0.49 16.08 25.57
C LEU A 107 -0.74 17.45 26.21
N HIS A 108 -1.94 18.01 26.04
CA HIS A 108 -2.32 19.27 26.67
C HIS A 108 -2.29 19.21 28.20
N LYS A 109 -2.78 18.10 28.80
CA LYS A 109 -2.71 17.87 30.26
C LYS A 109 -1.28 17.81 30.80
N LYS A 110 -0.33 17.44 29.93
CA LYS A 110 1.11 17.44 30.23
C LYS A 110 1.79 18.79 29.92
N GLU A 111 0.99 19.84 29.72
CA GLU A 111 1.40 21.23 29.54
C GLU A 111 2.21 21.51 28.27
N PHE A 112 2.16 20.61 27.25
CA PHE A 112 2.76 20.90 25.97
C PHE A 112 2.04 22.05 25.25
N LYS A 113 2.82 22.90 24.57
CA LYS A 113 2.32 24.11 23.90
C LYS A 113 1.71 23.79 22.53
N TYR A 114 0.69 24.54 22.15
CA TYR A 114 0.08 24.53 20.80
C TYR A 114 -0.31 23.14 20.31
N VAL A 115 -0.95 22.34 21.18
CA VAL A 115 -1.48 21.03 20.81
C VAL A 115 -2.68 21.19 19.88
N GLU A 116 -2.62 20.52 18.73
CA GLU A 116 -3.69 20.54 17.72
C GLU A 116 -3.83 19.17 17.04
N GLY A 117 -5.06 18.72 16.83
CA GLY A 117 -5.41 17.62 15.95
C GLY A 117 -6.02 18.12 14.65
N ALA A 118 -5.65 17.55 13.52
CA ALA A 118 -6.18 17.95 12.22
C ALA A 118 -6.41 16.76 11.28
N GLU A 119 -7.45 16.84 10.43
CA GLU A 119 -7.66 15.88 9.35
C GLU A 119 -6.51 15.94 8.33
N GLY A 120 -5.97 14.78 7.96
CA GLY A 120 -4.92 14.65 6.95
C GLY A 120 -5.39 14.89 5.52
N VAL A 121 -4.51 14.66 4.55
CA VAL A 121 -4.84 14.70 3.12
C VAL A 121 -5.54 13.40 2.69
N HIS A 122 -5.12 12.29 3.27
CA HIS A 122 -5.74 10.99 3.03
C HIS A 122 -7.02 10.84 3.86
N PRO A 123 -8.09 10.28 3.29
CA PRO A 123 -9.32 10.02 4.05
C PRO A 123 -9.02 9.19 5.32
N GLU A 124 -9.73 9.52 6.40
CA GLU A 124 -9.65 8.80 7.68
C GLU A 124 -8.24 8.76 8.31
N THR A 125 -7.39 9.73 7.96
CA THR A 125 -6.08 9.95 8.57
C THR A 125 -6.08 11.29 9.29
N TYR A 126 -5.63 11.30 10.53
CA TYR A 126 -5.61 12.46 11.40
C TYR A 126 -4.20 12.70 11.93
N LYS A 127 -3.79 13.97 11.97
CA LYS A 127 -2.45 14.42 12.35
C LYS A 127 -2.46 15.07 13.72
N ILE A 128 -1.46 14.78 14.53
CA ILE A 128 -1.25 15.35 15.86
C ILE A 128 -0.05 16.29 15.81
N PHE A 129 -0.31 17.54 16.12
CA PHE A 129 0.69 18.60 16.17
C PHE A 129 0.94 19.04 17.61
N VAL A 130 2.20 19.28 17.93
CA VAL A 130 2.64 19.95 19.16
C VAL A 130 3.66 21.00 18.74
N ASN A 131 3.52 22.22 19.25
CA ASN A 131 4.41 23.33 18.91
C ASN A 131 4.66 23.45 17.39
N PHE A 132 3.57 23.31 16.59
CA PHE A 132 3.52 23.37 15.11
C PHE A 132 4.24 22.23 14.36
N ILE A 133 4.84 21.26 15.05
CA ILE A 133 5.46 20.08 14.46
C ILE A 133 4.45 18.92 14.44
N ASN A 134 4.38 18.17 13.31
CA ASN A 134 3.61 16.96 13.21
C ASN A 134 4.39 15.80 13.84
N TYR A 135 3.88 15.22 14.94
CA TYR A 135 4.52 14.12 15.64
C TYR A 135 3.89 12.77 15.36
N ALA A 136 2.63 12.74 14.97
CA ALA A 136 1.97 11.46 14.71
C ALA A 136 0.83 11.58 13.70
N ASP A 137 0.62 10.51 12.96
CA ASP A 137 -0.50 10.30 12.05
C ASP A 137 -1.32 9.09 12.51
N CYS A 138 -2.59 9.30 12.88
CA CYS A 138 -3.51 8.25 13.25
C CYS A 138 -4.43 7.92 12.07
N SER A 139 -4.37 6.68 11.55
CA SER A 139 -5.17 6.24 10.40
C SER A 139 -6.15 5.13 10.76
N TYR A 140 -7.33 5.17 10.15
CA TYR A 140 -8.34 4.14 10.34
C TYR A 140 -7.90 2.79 9.77
N MET A 141 -8.12 1.74 10.56
CA MET A 141 -8.07 0.35 10.08
C MET A 141 -9.33 -0.38 10.52
N PRO A 142 -10.02 -1.08 9.60
CA PRO A 142 -11.21 -1.87 9.96
C PRO A 142 -10.91 -2.88 11.06
N PRO A 143 -11.81 -3.06 12.05
CA PRO A 143 -11.57 -3.91 13.24
C PRO A 143 -11.16 -5.35 12.92
N ASN A 144 -11.75 -5.94 11.85
CA ASN A 144 -11.41 -7.30 11.42
C ASN A 144 -9.99 -7.42 10.88
N ILE A 145 -9.47 -6.38 10.23
CA ILE A 145 -8.08 -6.33 9.74
C ILE A 145 -7.16 -6.06 10.93
N PHE A 146 -7.47 -5.06 11.73
CA PHE A 146 -6.70 -4.68 12.92
C PHE A 146 -6.45 -5.87 13.85
N LYS A 147 -7.49 -6.67 14.11
CA LYS A 147 -7.42 -7.85 15.00
C LYS A 147 -6.55 -8.98 14.43
N ASN A 148 -6.55 -9.17 13.11
CA ASN A 148 -5.96 -10.36 12.47
C ASN A 148 -4.68 -10.07 11.68
N MET A 149 -4.27 -8.81 11.59
CA MET A 149 -3.05 -8.42 10.89
C MET A 149 -1.82 -8.91 11.68
N PRO A 150 -0.84 -9.56 11.02
CA PRO A 150 0.39 -9.96 11.69
C PRO A 150 1.23 -8.73 12.06
N THR A 151 1.83 -8.77 13.24
CA THR A 151 2.69 -7.72 13.79
C THR A 151 3.99 -8.30 14.32
N ILE A 152 5.00 -7.45 14.47
CA ILE A 152 6.26 -7.75 15.18
C ILE A 152 6.34 -6.76 16.34
N GLU A 153 6.63 -7.25 17.53
CA GLU A 153 6.77 -6.39 18.70
C GLU A 153 8.21 -5.86 18.81
N ILE A 154 8.35 -4.54 18.99
CA ILE A 154 9.60 -3.85 19.26
C ILE A 154 9.35 -2.82 20.35
N ASP A 155 10.12 -2.86 21.41
CA ASP A 155 10.00 -1.96 22.58
C ASP A 155 8.57 -1.87 23.14
N GLY A 156 7.86 -3.00 23.17
CA GLY A 156 6.49 -3.11 23.65
C GLY A 156 5.44 -2.49 22.71
N MET A 157 5.82 -2.06 21.51
CA MET A 157 4.90 -1.56 20.48
C MET A 157 4.74 -2.59 19.36
N LYS A 158 3.52 -2.73 18.86
CA LYS A 158 3.21 -3.60 17.71
C LYS A 158 3.54 -2.87 16.42
N MET A 159 4.57 -3.33 15.71
CA MET A 159 4.89 -2.87 14.36
C MET A 159 4.14 -3.72 13.32
N THR A 160 3.58 -3.09 12.32
CA THR A 160 3.00 -3.80 11.16
C THR A 160 4.04 -4.72 10.53
N HIS A 161 3.64 -5.96 10.20
CA HIS A 161 4.55 -6.94 9.59
C HIS A 161 5.16 -6.41 8.28
N PRO A 162 6.48 -6.55 8.05
CA PRO A 162 7.17 -6.05 6.86
C PRO A 162 6.52 -6.43 5.54
N HIS A 163 6.08 -7.68 5.40
CA HIS A 163 5.43 -8.14 4.18
C HIS A 163 4.06 -7.47 3.93
N PHE A 164 3.33 -7.10 4.98
CA PHE A 164 2.09 -6.34 4.83
C PHE A 164 2.40 -4.91 4.35
N MET A 165 3.41 -4.26 4.94
CA MET A 165 3.86 -2.94 4.49
C MET A 165 4.42 -2.96 3.06
N PHE A 166 5.00 -4.09 2.61
CA PHE A 166 5.52 -4.22 1.25
C PHE A 166 4.43 -4.10 0.18
N ILE A 167 3.16 -4.33 0.52
CA ILE A 167 2.04 -4.05 -0.38
C ILE A 167 2.02 -2.57 -0.78
N ASP A 168 2.34 -1.65 0.14
CA ASP A 168 2.40 -0.22 -0.16
C ASP A 168 3.52 0.12 -1.14
N ALA A 169 4.67 -0.55 -1.05
CA ALA A 169 5.72 -0.42 -2.06
C ALA A 169 5.23 -0.86 -3.44
N LEU A 170 4.63 -2.05 -3.53
CA LEU A 170 4.08 -2.56 -4.79
C LEU A 170 3.00 -1.63 -5.35
N ARG A 171 2.17 -1.02 -4.50
CA ARG A 171 1.18 -0.01 -4.94
C ARG A 171 1.83 1.21 -5.59
N VAL A 172 2.95 1.68 -5.04
CA VAL A 172 3.75 2.77 -5.64
C VAL A 172 4.34 2.32 -6.98
N TYR A 173 4.89 1.11 -7.06
CA TYR A 173 5.55 0.60 -8.27
C TYR A 173 4.59 0.36 -9.45
N VAL A 174 3.34 0.02 -9.16
CA VAL A 174 2.31 -0.22 -10.18
C VAL A 174 1.44 0.99 -10.50
N ASP A 175 1.79 2.16 -9.97
CA ASP A 175 1.11 3.42 -10.23
C ASP A 175 2.10 4.52 -10.65
N PRO A 176 2.83 4.34 -11.75
CA PRO A 176 3.91 5.23 -12.15
C PRO A 176 3.44 6.65 -12.47
N MET A 177 2.18 6.83 -12.85
CA MET A 177 1.65 8.13 -13.28
C MET A 177 1.35 9.07 -12.11
N THR A 178 0.96 8.54 -10.95
CA THR A 178 0.60 9.35 -9.78
C THR A 178 1.55 9.20 -8.60
N SER A 179 2.44 8.20 -8.63
CA SER A 179 3.35 7.86 -7.52
C SER A 179 4.84 7.99 -7.85
N TYR A 180 5.22 8.47 -9.06
CA TYR A 180 6.62 8.54 -9.50
C TYR A 180 7.53 9.29 -8.50
N PHE A 181 7.04 10.34 -7.86
CA PHE A 181 7.82 11.14 -6.91
C PHE A 181 8.14 10.41 -5.59
N ARG A 182 7.50 9.25 -5.36
CA ARG A 182 7.74 8.41 -4.16
C ARG A 182 8.78 7.32 -4.39
N LEU A 183 9.15 7.03 -5.64
CA LEU A 183 10.03 5.91 -5.96
C LEU A 183 11.41 6.02 -5.30
N SER A 184 12.03 7.20 -5.35
CA SER A 184 13.35 7.43 -4.75
C SER A 184 13.39 7.23 -3.24
N LYS A 185 12.27 7.43 -2.55
CA LYS A 185 12.11 7.20 -1.11
C LYS A 185 11.68 5.76 -0.82
N ALA A 186 10.69 5.24 -1.55
CA ALA A 186 10.09 3.95 -1.27
C ALA A 186 11.04 2.77 -1.61
N PHE A 187 11.69 2.82 -2.76
CA PHE A 187 12.51 1.71 -3.24
C PHE A 187 13.64 1.34 -2.26
N PRO A 188 14.55 2.25 -1.85
CA PRO A 188 15.63 1.90 -0.93
C PRO A 188 15.11 1.41 0.42
N ARG A 189 14.11 2.08 1.02
CA ARG A 189 13.56 1.69 2.33
C ARG A 189 12.97 0.30 2.32
N PHE A 190 12.14 -0.02 1.33
CA PHE A 190 11.51 -1.34 1.23
C PHE A 190 12.50 -2.43 0.79
N THR A 191 13.50 -2.11 -0.02
CA THR A 191 14.57 -3.06 -0.37
C THR A 191 15.34 -3.46 0.87
N THR A 192 15.76 -2.51 1.71
CA THR A 192 16.45 -2.77 2.98
C THR A 192 15.55 -3.55 3.94
N LEU A 193 14.27 -3.14 4.08
CA LEU A 193 13.32 -3.83 4.95
C LEU A 193 13.16 -5.31 4.56
N ILE A 194 12.94 -5.61 3.28
CA ILE A 194 12.75 -6.98 2.80
C ILE A 194 14.07 -7.78 2.81
N HIS A 195 15.23 -7.13 2.71
CA HIS A 195 16.50 -7.78 2.93
C HIS A 195 16.60 -8.38 4.35
N HIS A 196 16.18 -7.64 5.37
CA HIS A 196 16.16 -8.11 6.76
C HIS A 196 14.98 -9.04 7.10
N TYR A 197 13.91 -8.99 6.32
CA TYR A 197 12.71 -9.80 6.50
C TYR A 197 12.31 -10.48 5.18
N PRO A 198 13.14 -11.43 4.67
CA PRO A 198 12.91 -12.05 3.37
C PRO A 198 11.66 -12.94 3.37
N PHE A 199 11.09 -13.15 2.18
CA PHE A 199 10.06 -14.17 1.98
C PHE A 199 10.69 -15.56 2.03
N ASN A 200 10.06 -16.48 2.75
CA ASN A 200 10.51 -17.88 2.79
C ASN A 200 10.07 -18.60 1.51
N LEU A 201 11.04 -19.10 0.74
CA LEU A 201 10.82 -19.81 -0.51
C LEU A 201 10.66 -21.34 -0.36
N ASN A 202 10.63 -21.87 0.86
CA ASN A 202 10.57 -23.34 1.10
C ASN A 202 9.33 -24.02 0.55
N ASN A 203 8.27 -23.28 0.22
CA ASN A 203 7.01 -23.81 -0.31
C ASN A 203 6.89 -23.78 -1.84
N ILE A 204 7.99 -23.58 -2.58
CA ILE A 204 7.99 -23.44 -4.05
C ILE A 204 7.40 -24.65 -4.76
N TYR A 205 7.62 -25.86 -4.23
CA TYR A 205 7.26 -27.12 -4.87
C TYR A 205 5.97 -27.75 -4.35
N ASN A 206 5.24 -27.07 -3.47
CA ASN A 206 3.97 -27.60 -2.98
C ASN A 206 2.97 -27.68 -4.13
N LYS A 207 2.33 -28.84 -4.27
CA LYS A 207 1.25 -29.04 -5.22
C LYS A 207 0.05 -28.21 -4.79
N ILE A 208 -0.54 -27.48 -5.73
CA ILE A 208 -1.78 -26.73 -5.52
C ILE A 208 -2.89 -27.48 -6.28
N GLU A 209 -3.86 -27.96 -5.54
CA GLU A 209 -5.05 -28.60 -6.10
C GLU A 209 -6.28 -27.79 -5.72
N TYR A 210 -7.16 -27.62 -6.68
CA TYR A 210 -8.48 -27.02 -6.48
C TYR A 210 -9.54 -28.06 -6.79
N GLU A 211 -10.46 -28.20 -5.89
CA GLU A 211 -11.67 -28.96 -6.16
C GLU A 211 -12.65 -28.09 -6.93
N THR A 212 -13.20 -28.61 -8.02
CA THR A 212 -14.27 -27.98 -8.79
C THR A 212 -15.34 -29.00 -9.09
N LYS A 213 -16.60 -28.58 -9.07
CA LYS A 213 -17.75 -29.40 -9.47
C LYS A 213 -18.07 -29.27 -10.95
N LEU A 214 -17.34 -28.41 -11.67
CA LEU A 214 -17.54 -28.19 -13.10
C LEU A 214 -16.85 -29.34 -13.88
N ASP A 215 -17.56 -29.93 -14.82
CA ASP A 215 -16.96 -30.78 -15.82
C ASP A 215 -16.07 -29.97 -16.78
N ASP A 216 -15.13 -30.66 -17.43
CA ASP A 216 -14.13 -30.00 -18.29
C ASP A 216 -14.74 -29.22 -19.45
N ASN A 217 -15.85 -29.69 -20.04
CA ASN A 217 -16.48 -29.00 -21.16
C ASN A 217 -17.13 -27.69 -20.69
N THR A 218 -17.86 -27.75 -19.57
CA THR A 218 -18.47 -26.57 -18.94
C THR A 218 -17.41 -25.58 -18.51
N TYR A 219 -16.35 -26.05 -17.84
CA TYR A 219 -15.22 -25.23 -17.41
C TYR A 219 -14.57 -24.51 -18.61
N ASN A 220 -14.22 -25.24 -19.67
CA ASN A 220 -13.57 -24.67 -20.85
C ASN A 220 -14.49 -23.65 -21.56
N SER A 221 -15.78 -23.96 -21.71
CA SER A 221 -16.76 -23.03 -22.30
C SER A 221 -16.87 -21.73 -21.51
N ILE A 222 -16.91 -21.80 -20.18
CA ILE A 222 -16.94 -20.62 -19.30
C ILE A 222 -15.64 -19.84 -19.45
N ASN A 223 -14.50 -20.51 -19.38
CA ASN A 223 -13.19 -19.90 -19.45
C ASN A 223 -12.96 -19.14 -20.77
N ASP A 224 -13.30 -19.74 -21.90
CA ASP A 224 -13.18 -19.10 -23.22
C ASP A 224 -14.11 -17.89 -23.33
N TYR A 225 -15.29 -17.97 -22.73
CA TYR A 225 -16.20 -16.84 -22.71
C TYR A 225 -15.68 -15.69 -21.82
N MET A 226 -15.05 -16.02 -20.68
CA MET A 226 -14.40 -15.00 -19.85
C MET A 226 -13.27 -14.29 -20.60
N MET A 227 -12.50 -15.04 -21.41
CA MET A 227 -11.45 -14.45 -22.22
C MET A 227 -12.02 -13.53 -23.31
N THR A 228 -13.13 -13.91 -23.93
CA THR A 228 -13.85 -13.03 -24.87
C THR A 228 -14.31 -11.73 -24.20
N ILE A 229 -14.92 -11.83 -23.01
CA ILE A 229 -15.36 -10.67 -22.23
C ILE A 229 -14.15 -9.77 -21.86
N ALA A 230 -13.04 -10.37 -21.42
CA ALA A 230 -11.84 -9.64 -21.05
C ALA A 230 -11.27 -8.83 -22.23
N LYS A 231 -11.29 -9.40 -23.44
CA LYS A 231 -10.91 -8.73 -24.68
C LYS A 231 -11.85 -7.58 -25.04
N ASP A 232 -13.16 -7.86 -25.10
CA ASP A 232 -14.19 -6.88 -25.50
C ASP A 232 -14.18 -5.62 -24.61
N LEU A 233 -14.04 -5.83 -23.31
CA LEU A 233 -14.06 -4.75 -22.31
C LEU A 233 -12.68 -4.21 -21.95
N LYS A 234 -11.62 -4.68 -22.62
CA LYS A 234 -10.21 -4.29 -22.36
C LYS A 234 -9.82 -4.45 -20.88
N LEU A 235 -10.26 -5.54 -20.25
CA LEU A 235 -9.95 -5.82 -18.85
C LEU A 235 -8.54 -6.39 -18.71
N VAL A 236 -7.89 -6.09 -17.60
CA VAL A 236 -6.54 -6.59 -17.31
C VAL A 236 -6.64 -7.93 -16.59
N ILE A 237 -6.05 -8.97 -17.18
CA ILE A 237 -6.02 -10.33 -16.63
C ILE A 237 -4.92 -10.42 -15.58
N ILE A 238 -5.27 -10.92 -14.38
CA ILE A 238 -4.36 -11.17 -13.27
C ILE A 238 -4.52 -12.58 -12.69
N GLY A 239 -3.95 -12.83 -11.50
CA GLY A 239 -4.11 -14.11 -10.77
C GLY A 239 -3.47 -15.29 -11.48
N HIS A 240 -4.06 -16.47 -11.32
CA HIS A 240 -3.52 -17.74 -11.82
C HIS A 240 -3.22 -17.75 -13.32
N LYS A 241 -4.12 -17.19 -14.11
CA LYS A 241 -4.00 -17.13 -15.58
C LYS A 241 -2.81 -16.26 -16.01
N ALA A 242 -2.65 -15.10 -15.40
CA ALA A 242 -1.52 -14.22 -15.67
C ALA A 242 -0.20 -14.82 -15.14
N PHE A 243 -0.23 -15.48 -13.99
CA PHE A 243 0.90 -16.24 -13.44
C PHE A 243 1.35 -17.33 -14.44
N ASN A 244 0.45 -18.20 -14.87
CA ASN A 244 0.77 -19.26 -15.84
C ASN A 244 1.31 -18.72 -17.16
N ARG A 245 0.79 -17.58 -17.63
CA ARG A 245 1.33 -16.91 -18.81
C ARG A 245 2.79 -16.47 -18.61
N LEU A 246 3.14 -15.91 -17.45
CA LEU A 246 4.52 -15.56 -17.13
C LEU A 246 5.41 -16.81 -17.12
N MET A 247 4.96 -17.91 -16.51
CA MET A 247 5.70 -19.18 -16.51
C MET A 247 5.93 -19.69 -17.92
N ARG A 248 4.94 -19.64 -18.82
CA ARG A 248 5.09 -20.03 -20.23
C ARG A 248 6.05 -19.12 -20.99
N LYS A 249 5.93 -17.78 -20.84
CA LYS A 249 6.83 -16.81 -21.50
C LYS A 249 8.30 -16.97 -21.06
N SER A 250 8.54 -17.31 -19.83
CA SER A 250 9.87 -17.53 -19.29
C SER A 250 10.38 -18.97 -19.46
N LYS A 251 9.60 -19.83 -20.12
CA LYS A 251 9.95 -21.26 -20.37
C LYS A 251 10.27 -22.02 -19.08
N MET A 252 9.57 -21.68 -17.99
CA MET A 252 9.71 -22.39 -16.72
C MET A 252 9.18 -23.84 -16.84
N LYS A 253 9.68 -24.71 -15.94
CA LYS A 253 9.24 -26.10 -15.88
C LYS A 253 7.75 -26.19 -15.58
N ASP A 254 7.07 -27.20 -16.13
CA ASP A 254 5.63 -27.43 -15.95
C ASP A 254 5.22 -27.57 -14.48
N SER A 255 6.13 -28.06 -13.61
CA SER A 255 5.89 -28.15 -12.17
C SER A 255 5.60 -26.82 -11.47
N LEU A 256 5.93 -25.68 -12.12
CA LEU A 256 5.59 -24.34 -11.60
C LEU A 256 4.22 -23.86 -12.06
N TYR A 257 3.60 -24.49 -13.06
CA TYR A 257 2.26 -24.14 -13.48
C TYR A 257 1.25 -24.56 -12.43
N VAL A 258 0.12 -23.86 -12.41
CA VAL A 258 -0.97 -24.13 -11.47
C VAL A 258 -2.29 -24.25 -12.20
N GLN A 259 -3.21 -25.00 -11.63
CA GLN A 259 -4.59 -25.01 -12.11
C GLN A 259 -5.20 -23.62 -12.04
N GLU A 260 -6.05 -23.28 -12.98
CA GLU A 260 -6.73 -21.98 -13.07
C GLU A 260 -8.20 -22.17 -12.63
N PRO A 261 -8.53 -22.09 -11.32
CA PRO A 261 -9.87 -22.46 -10.85
C PRO A 261 -10.94 -21.45 -11.28
N TYR A 262 -10.52 -20.20 -11.52
CA TYR A 262 -11.37 -19.10 -11.98
C TYR A 262 -10.52 -18.04 -12.66
N THR A 263 -11.16 -17.15 -13.41
CA THR A 263 -10.51 -16.00 -14.01
C THR A 263 -10.50 -14.82 -13.03
N SER A 264 -9.39 -14.08 -12.96
CA SER A 264 -9.29 -12.82 -12.21
C SER A 264 -9.01 -11.67 -13.14
N LEU A 265 -9.84 -10.62 -13.07
CA LEU A 265 -9.79 -9.46 -13.93
C LEU A 265 -9.77 -8.16 -13.12
N ILE A 266 -9.16 -7.12 -13.68
CA ILE A 266 -9.24 -5.75 -13.14
C ILE A 266 -9.90 -4.84 -14.17
N SER A 267 -10.81 -3.99 -13.71
CA SER A 267 -11.45 -2.95 -14.50
C SER A 267 -11.07 -1.56 -13.96
N TYR A 268 -10.78 -0.62 -14.86
CA TYR A 268 -10.67 0.80 -14.54
C TYR A 268 -12.02 1.54 -14.64
N ASN A 269 -13.08 0.84 -15.11
CA ASN A 269 -14.46 1.33 -15.19
C ASN A 269 -15.43 0.35 -14.50
N PHE A 270 -15.14 0.04 -13.24
CA PHE A 270 -15.67 -1.11 -12.50
C PHE A 270 -17.20 -1.23 -12.52
N ILE A 271 -17.93 -0.13 -12.29
CA ILE A 271 -19.41 -0.20 -12.16
C ILE A 271 -20.03 -0.59 -13.49
N GLU A 272 -19.62 0.04 -14.59
CA GLU A 272 -20.14 -0.22 -15.91
C GLU A 272 -19.77 -1.61 -16.40
N ASP A 273 -18.49 -1.99 -16.27
CA ASP A 273 -18.00 -3.28 -16.71
C ASP A 273 -18.62 -4.44 -15.92
N ARG A 274 -18.78 -4.27 -14.61
CA ARG A 274 -19.51 -5.26 -13.78
C ARG A 274 -20.93 -5.52 -14.31
N ASN A 275 -21.68 -4.48 -14.67
CA ASN A 275 -23.03 -4.62 -15.18
C ASN A 275 -23.01 -5.31 -16.56
N LYS A 276 -22.15 -4.88 -17.48
CA LYS A 276 -21.98 -5.52 -18.78
C LYS A 276 -21.60 -7.00 -18.68
N ILE A 277 -20.71 -7.34 -17.74
CA ILE A 277 -20.32 -8.73 -17.48
C ILE A 277 -21.51 -9.55 -16.99
N LEU A 278 -22.26 -9.01 -16.03
CA LEU A 278 -23.45 -9.69 -15.50
C LEU A 278 -24.48 -9.98 -16.61
N ASP A 279 -24.76 -8.98 -17.45
CA ASP A 279 -25.71 -9.12 -18.56
C ASP A 279 -25.22 -10.15 -19.59
N LYS A 280 -23.95 -10.09 -19.98
CA LYS A 280 -23.33 -11.08 -20.89
C LYS A 280 -23.38 -12.49 -20.31
N LEU A 281 -23.04 -12.67 -19.03
CA LEU A 281 -23.06 -13.98 -18.36
C LEU A 281 -24.47 -14.53 -18.25
N ARG A 282 -25.43 -13.73 -17.84
CA ARG A 282 -26.84 -14.14 -17.76
C ARG A 282 -27.44 -14.41 -19.13
N GLY A 283 -27.08 -13.66 -20.15
CA GLY A 283 -27.50 -13.91 -21.53
C GLY A 283 -27.03 -15.27 -22.05
N LYS A 284 -25.84 -15.73 -21.65
CA LYS A 284 -25.29 -17.02 -22.11
C LYS A 284 -25.66 -18.21 -21.21
N PHE A 285 -25.66 -18.03 -19.88
CA PHE A 285 -25.77 -19.09 -18.91
C PHE A 285 -27.05 -19.04 -18.06
N GLY A 286 -27.89 -18.03 -18.27
CA GLY A 286 -29.20 -17.89 -17.62
C GLY A 286 -29.13 -17.70 -16.10
N LYS A 287 -30.12 -18.33 -15.43
CA LYS A 287 -30.31 -18.18 -13.97
C LYS A 287 -29.22 -18.85 -13.11
N LYS A 288 -28.35 -19.65 -13.71
CA LYS A 288 -27.22 -20.29 -13.03
C LYS A 288 -26.15 -19.27 -12.55
N ILE A 289 -26.23 -18.03 -13.05
CA ILE A 289 -25.29 -16.96 -12.69
C ILE A 289 -25.77 -16.20 -11.47
N THR A 290 -24.99 -16.31 -10.40
CA THR A 290 -25.12 -15.50 -9.19
C THR A 290 -23.87 -14.65 -8.97
N PHE A 291 -23.93 -13.66 -8.07
CA PHE A 291 -22.78 -12.83 -7.77
C PHE A 291 -22.81 -12.32 -6.33
N LYS A 292 -21.60 -12.07 -5.79
CA LYS A 292 -21.40 -11.43 -4.46
C LYS A 292 -20.53 -10.19 -4.60
N LYS A 293 -20.93 -9.10 -3.95
CA LYS A 293 -20.19 -7.84 -3.91
C LYS A 293 -19.37 -7.77 -2.63
N TYR A 294 -18.17 -7.21 -2.74
CA TYR A 294 -17.28 -7.01 -1.61
C TYR A 294 -16.84 -5.56 -1.53
N ASN A 295 -16.74 -5.06 -0.32
CA ASN A 295 -16.14 -3.76 -0.03
C ASN A 295 -14.63 -3.81 -0.27
N PRO A 296 -13.96 -2.64 -0.37
CA PRO A 296 -12.51 -2.57 -0.46
C PRO A 296 -11.83 -3.39 0.64
N PHE A 297 -10.77 -4.09 0.29
CA PHE A 297 -9.88 -4.69 1.28
C PHE A 297 -8.86 -3.65 1.71
N PHE A 298 -9.17 -2.96 2.81
CA PHE A 298 -8.38 -1.85 3.32
C PHE A 298 -8.12 -0.81 2.23
N GLN A 299 -6.90 -0.27 2.16
CA GLN A 299 -6.48 0.65 1.12
C GLN A 299 -5.89 -0.05 -0.12
N PHE A 300 -5.86 -1.38 -0.15
CA PHE A 300 -5.12 -2.16 -1.14
C PHE A 300 -5.89 -2.47 -2.41
N THR A 301 -7.19 -2.72 -2.28
CA THR A 301 -8.07 -2.92 -3.43
C THR A 301 -9.30 -2.05 -3.31
N ASP A 302 -9.88 -1.67 -4.45
CA ASP A 302 -11.20 -1.08 -4.50
C ASP A 302 -12.29 -2.16 -4.30
N LYS A 303 -13.56 -1.79 -4.50
CA LYS A 303 -14.67 -2.76 -4.50
C LYS A 303 -14.39 -3.88 -5.49
N SER A 304 -14.87 -5.07 -5.15
CA SER A 304 -14.78 -6.23 -6.03
C SER A 304 -16.09 -6.99 -6.11
N VAL A 305 -16.21 -7.86 -7.10
CA VAL A 305 -17.35 -8.76 -7.28
C VAL A 305 -16.87 -10.13 -7.71
N GLU A 306 -17.47 -11.14 -7.13
CA GLU A 306 -17.30 -12.52 -7.51
C GLU A 306 -18.55 -13.03 -8.22
N PHE A 307 -18.37 -13.68 -9.38
CA PHE A 307 -19.45 -14.28 -10.15
C PHE A 307 -19.34 -15.81 -10.04
N TYR A 308 -20.48 -16.44 -9.91
CA TYR A 308 -20.60 -17.88 -9.70
C TYR A 308 -21.49 -18.49 -10.78
N TYR A 309 -21.19 -19.70 -11.17
CA TYR A 309 -22.03 -20.58 -11.99
C TYR A 309 -22.36 -21.82 -11.18
N ASP A 310 -23.64 -22.08 -10.91
CA ASP A 310 -24.10 -23.18 -10.03
C ASP A 310 -23.27 -23.27 -8.72
N ASP A 311 -23.09 -22.10 -8.05
CA ASP A 311 -22.30 -21.90 -6.82
C ASP A 311 -20.77 -22.07 -6.95
N GLU A 312 -20.26 -22.46 -8.11
CA GLU A 312 -18.82 -22.48 -8.37
C GLU A 312 -18.32 -21.10 -8.80
N LEU A 313 -17.23 -20.64 -8.18
CA LEU A 313 -16.60 -19.37 -8.49
C LEU A 313 -15.94 -19.44 -9.89
N ILE A 314 -16.38 -18.56 -10.81
CA ILE A 314 -15.87 -18.53 -12.18
C ILE A 314 -15.08 -17.26 -12.50
N LEU A 315 -15.37 -16.16 -11.83
CA LEU A 315 -14.74 -14.86 -12.10
C LEU A 315 -14.66 -14.01 -10.84
N LYS A 316 -13.46 -13.42 -10.60
CA LYS A 316 -13.27 -12.28 -9.70
C LYS A 316 -12.97 -11.04 -10.51
N LEU A 317 -13.79 -10.02 -10.35
CA LEU A 317 -13.55 -8.70 -10.93
C LEU A 317 -13.19 -7.71 -9.83
N TYR A 318 -12.03 -7.09 -9.95
CA TYR A 318 -11.56 -6.03 -9.07
C TYR A 318 -11.73 -4.66 -9.74
N GLY A 319 -12.20 -3.67 -8.98
CA GLY A 319 -12.13 -2.28 -9.39
C GLY A 319 -10.73 -1.71 -9.16
N ARG A 320 -10.33 -0.78 -10.00
CA ARG A 320 -9.19 0.10 -9.79
C ARG A 320 -9.44 1.42 -10.51
N ASN A 321 -10.47 2.12 -10.06
CA ASN A 321 -10.81 3.41 -10.62
C ASN A 321 -9.73 4.45 -10.27
N GLU A 322 -9.59 5.45 -11.14
CA GLU A 322 -8.71 6.61 -10.90
C GLU A 322 -7.22 6.27 -10.71
N ARG A 323 -6.82 5.08 -11.13
CA ARG A 323 -5.43 4.62 -11.05
C ARG A 323 -4.98 3.98 -12.36
N CYS A 324 -3.67 4.01 -12.56
CA CYS A 324 -3.00 3.33 -13.64
C CYS A 324 -3.10 1.81 -13.47
N LEU A 325 -3.44 1.08 -14.56
CA LEU A 325 -3.34 -0.37 -14.63
C LEU A 325 -2.16 -0.72 -15.55
N VAL A 326 -1.00 -0.96 -14.96
CA VAL A 326 0.20 -1.34 -15.71
C VAL A 326 0.04 -2.74 -16.30
N TYR A 327 0.28 -2.87 -17.60
CA TYR A 327 -0.02 -4.08 -18.35
C TYR A 327 1.12 -4.53 -19.26
N ASP A 328 1.07 -5.82 -19.62
CA ASP A 328 1.79 -6.45 -20.72
C ASP A 328 0.77 -6.91 -21.76
N TYR A 329 0.85 -6.36 -22.97
CA TYR A 329 -0.10 -6.67 -24.03
C TYR A 329 0.35 -7.88 -24.83
N SER A 330 -0.59 -8.75 -25.17
CA SER A 330 -0.39 -9.90 -26.04
C SER A 330 -1.00 -9.65 -27.40
N GLU A 331 -0.20 -9.35 -28.40
CA GLU A 331 -0.64 -9.18 -29.78
C GLU A 331 -1.27 -10.49 -30.32
N LYS A 332 -0.69 -11.65 -29.99
CA LYS A 332 -1.19 -12.95 -30.43
C LYS A 332 -2.64 -13.23 -30.01
N THR A 333 -3.03 -12.82 -28.83
CA THR A 333 -4.36 -13.09 -28.27
C THR A 333 -5.23 -11.85 -28.12
N ASN A 334 -4.67 -10.67 -28.33
CA ASN A 334 -5.35 -9.39 -28.20
C ASN A 334 -5.88 -9.12 -26.77
N HIS A 335 -5.08 -9.51 -25.74
CA HIS A 335 -5.44 -9.37 -24.34
C HIS A 335 -4.42 -8.53 -23.57
N TYR A 336 -4.91 -7.85 -22.53
CA TYR A 336 -4.13 -7.15 -21.54
C TYR A 336 -3.91 -8.06 -20.34
N TYR A 337 -2.66 -8.28 -19.96
CA TYR A 337 -2.28 -8.99 -18.75
C TYR A 337 -1.61 -8.01 -17.80
N GLY A 338 -1.79 -8.20 -16.51
CA GLY A 338 -1.06 -7.39 -15.53
C GLY A 338 0.45 -7.47 -15.77
N SER A 339 1.15 -6.36 -15.56
CA SER A 339 2.61 -6.38 -15.49
C SER A 339 3.08 -7.32 -14.37
N PHE A 340 4.34 -7.72 -14.40
CA PHE A 340 4.92 -8.58 -13.36
C PHE A 340 4.61 -8.04 -11.94
N GLN A 341 4.89 -6.76 -11.70
CA GLN A 341 4.64 -6.14 -10.39
C GLN A 341 3.15 -6.04 -10.04
N LEU A 342 2.26 -5.83 -11.02
CA LEU A 342 0.82 -5.82 -10.77
C LEU A 342 0.31 -7.21 -10.35
N ILE A 343 0.85 -8.27 -10.95
CA ILE A 343 0.55 -9.65 -10.55
C ILE A 343 1.04 -9.89 -9.13
N GLN A 344 2.28 -9.49 -8.79
CA GLN A 344 2.83 -9.60 -7.44
C GLN A 344 1.92 -8.90 -6.40
N LEU A 345 1.49 -7.67 -6.69
CA LEU A 345 0.60 -6.92 -5.83
C LEU A 345 -0.67 -7.73 -5.48
N TYR A 346 -1.37 -8.23 -6.49
CA TYR A 346 -2.61 -8.96 -6.24
C TYR A 346 -2.42 -10.33 -5.60
N LEU A 347 -1.30 -11.01 -5.84
CA LEU A 347 -0.96 -12.24 -5.14
C LEU A 347 -0.71 -11.97 -3.65
N LEU A 348 0.05 -10.94 -3.33
CA LEU A 348 0.35 -10.57 -1.94
C LEU A 348 -0.88 -10.04 -1.20
N VAL A 349 -1.72 -9.25 -1.86
CA VAL A 349 -3.00 -8.77 -1.30
C VAL A 349 -3.92 -9.95 -0.98
N ASN A 350 -4.06 -10.93 -1.88
CA ASN A 350 -4.90 -12.09 -1.61
C ASN A 350 -4.32 -13.02 -0.52
N TYR A 351 -2.99 -13.10 -0.40
CA TYR A 351 -2.34 -13.77 0.73
C TYR A 351 -2.78 -13.17 2.08
N PHE A 352 -2.69 -11.85 2.22
CA PHE A 352 -3.11 -11.16 3.45
C PHE A 352 -4.62 -11.19 3.65
N HIS A 353 -5.40 -11.18 2.58
CA HIS A 353 -6.84 -11.40 2.66
C HIS A 353 -7.17 -12.78 3.24
N GLY A 354 -6.39 -13.82 2.87
CA GLY A 354 -6.47 -15.14 3.48
C GLY A 354 -6.13 -15.14 4.97
N ILE A 355 -5.10 -14.40 5.39
CA ILE A 355 -4.72 -14.24 6.80
C ILE A 355 -5.86 -13.58 7.60
N VAL A 356 -6.34 -12.43 7.13
CA VAL A 356 -7.38 -11.65 7.82
C VAL A 356 -8.69 -12.44 7.94
N ARG A 357 -9.03 -13.24 6.95
CA ARG A 357 -10.20 -14.14 6.96
C ARG A 357 -9.95 -15.47 7.66
N GLN A 358 -8.76 -15.70 8.20
CA GLN A 358 -8.35 -16.96 8.81
C GLN A 358 -8.55 -18.17 7.89
N ASN A 359 -8.43 -17.95 6.58
CA ASN A 359 -8.55 -18.98 5.56
C ASN A 359 -7.18 -19.53 5.18
N THR A 360 -6.79 -20.64 5.80
CA THR A 360 -5.48 -21.27 5.60
C THR A 360 -5.26 -21.71 4.16
N PHE A 361 -6.29 -22.21 3.47
CA PHE A 361 -6.19 -22.64 2.08
C PHE A 361 -5.83 -21.46 1.16
N ILE A 362 -6.59 -20.36 1.22
CA ILE A 362 -6.32 -19.15 0.43
C ILE A 362 -4.94 -18.58 0.75
N LYS A 363 -4.61 -18.45 2.04
CA LYS A 363 -3.29 -18.02 2.49
C LYS A 363 -2.17 -18.83 1.86
N THR A 364 -2.24 -20.17 1.94
CA THR A 364 -1.20 -21.07 1.44
C THR A 364 -1.04 -20.97 -0.07
N ILE A 365 -2.14 -20.96 -0.81
CA ILE A 365 -2.12 -20.86 -2.28
C ILE A 365 -1.44 -19.59 -2.74
N TYR A 366 -1.88 -18.45 -2.25
CA TYR A 366 -1.36 -17.17 -2.73
C TYR A 366 0.09 -16.92 -2.28
N LEU A 367 0.51 -17.41 -1.11
CA LEU A 367 1.91 -17.40 -0.72
C LEU A 367 2.75 -18.27 -1.66
N THR A 368 2.27 -19.48 -1.98
CA THR A 368 2.96 -20.38 -2.91
C THR A 368 3.09 -19.77 -4.30
N LEU A 369 2.03 -19.16 -4.83
CA LEU A 369 2.10 -18.46 -6.11
C LEU A 369 3.11 -17.30 -6.07
N PHE A 370 3.08 -16.50 -5.02
CA PHE A 370 3.98 -15.37 -4.85
C PHE A 370 5.44 -15.83 -4.77
N THR A 371 5.74 -16.83 -3.96
CA THR A 371 7.11 -17.36 -3.82
C THR A 371 7.62 -18.04 -5.09
N ARG A 372 6.76 -18.80 -5.79
CA ARG A 372 7.09 -19.36 -7.12
C ARG A 372 7.41 -18.27 -8.14
N LEU A 373 6.66 -17.16 -8.09
CA LEU A 373 6.89 -16.04 -8.99
C LEU A 373 8.24 -15.37 -8.73
N LEU A 374 8.63 -15.20 -7.46
CA LEU A 374 9.95 -14.68 -7.09
C LEU A 374 11.08 -15.61 -7.56
N TYR A 375 10.94 -16.90 -7.30
CA TYR A 375 11.91 -17.91 -7.76
C TYR A 375 12.06 -17.92 -9.28
N ALA A 376 10.95 -17.89 -10.02
CA ALA A 376 10.98 -17.88 -11.47
C ALA A 376 11.66 -16.62 -12.02
N LYS A 377 11.42 -15.45 -11.41
CA LYS A 377 12.12 -14.21 -11.76
C LYS A 377 13.62 -14.35 -11.57
N GLU A 378 14.04 -14.73 -10.37
CA GLU A 378 15.46 -14.84 -10.02
C GLU A 378 16.18 -15.79 -10.97
N LYS A 379 15.64 -16.99 -11.14
CA LYS A 379 16.19 -18.00 -12.04
C LYS A 379 16.29 -17.49 -13.48
N TYR A 380 15.20 -16.93 -14.02
CA TYR A 380 15.18 -16.43 -15.39
C TYR A 380 16.20 -15.31 -15.64
N LEU A 381 16.28 -14.34 -14.73
CA LEU A 381 17.20 -13.22 -14.87
C LEU A 381 18.66 -13.69 -14.80
N ASN A 382 18.98 -14.61 -13.91
CA ASN A 382 20.33 -15.18 -13.77
C ASN A 382 20.74 -15.99 -15.00
N GLU A 383 19.88 -16.91 -15.48
CA GLU A 383 20.15 -17.74 -16.66
C GLU A 383 20.33 -16.92 -17.93
N ASN A 384 19.62 -15.78 -18.08
CA ASN A 384 19.69 -14.93 -19.26
C ASN A 384 20.60 -13.71 -19.08
N LYS A 385 21.29 -13.56 -17.96
CA LYS A 385 22.16 -12.41 -17.62
C LYS A 385 21.47 -11.07 -17.80
N LEU A 386 20.22 -10.98 -17.32
CA LEU A 386 19.35 -9.80 -17.38
C LEU A 386 19.18 -9.17 -16.00
N THR A 387 18.76 -7.91 -16.00
CA THR A 387 18.33 -7.19 -14.77
C THR A 387 16.82 -7.02 -14.74
N SER A 388 16.27 -6.59 -13.60
CA SER A 388 14.84 -6.28 -13.44
C SER A 388 14.34 -5.18 -14.40
N LEU A 389 15.22 -4.34 -14.94
CA LEU A 389 14.85 -3.30 -15.91
C LEU A 389 14.92 -3.78 -17.36
N SER A 390 15.55 -4.92 -17.61
CA SER A 390 15.66 -5.49 -18.95
C SER A 390 14.30 -5.90 -19.49
N LYS A 391 14.10 -5.70 -20.81
CA LYS A 391 12.87 -6.16 -21.49
C LYS A 391 12.74 -7.68 -21.40
N SER A 392 11.85 -8.14 -20.55
CA SER A 392 11.66 -9.56 -20.20
C SER A 392 10.24 -9.80 -19.67
N PRO A 393 9.80 -11.05 -19.48
CA PRO A 393 8.54 -11.34 -18.79
C PRO A 393 8.48 -10.80 -17.36
N PHE A 394 9.64 -10.58 -16.72
CA PHE A 394 9.79 -10.11 -15.35
C PHE A 394 10.27 -8.65 -15.26
N GLN A 395 10.11 -7.88 -16.34
CA GLN A 395 10.46 -6.46 -16.32
C GLN A 395 9.65 -5.70 -15.28
N GLU A 396 10.36 -4.90 -14.47
CA GLU A 396 9.76 -4.03 -13.45
C GLU A 396 9.70 -2.57 -13.91
N PHE A 397 8.93 -1.76 -13.19
CA PHE A 397 8.78 -0.32 -13.43
C PHE A 397 8.32 0.05 -14.84
N THR A 398 7.41 -0.77 -15.39
CA THR A 398 6.78 -0.45 -16.67
C THR A 398 5.80 0.72 -16.52
N ILE A 399 5.74 1.60 -17.53
CA ILE A 399 4.91 2.81 -17.50
C ILE A 399 3.66 2.73 -18.41
N ASN A 400 3.52 1.66 -19.18
CA ASN A 400 2.34 1.45 -20.02
C ASN A 400 1.12 1.17 -19.13
N CYS A 401 0.09 2.01 -19.19
CA CYS A 401 -1.08 1.78 -18.38
C CYS A 401 -2.40 2.03 -19.09
N LEU A 402 -3.43 1.32 -18.65
CA LEU A 402 -4.83 1.55 -19.00
C LEU A 402 -5.51 2.42 -17.95
N GLY A 403 -6.53 3.16 -18.36
CA GLY A 403 -7.30 4.05 -17.52
C GLY A 403 -6.78 5.48 -17.54
N LYS A 404 -7.49 6.34 -16.83
CA LYS A 404 -7.13 7.76 -16.64
C LYS A 404 -6.83 7.98 -15.17
N PRO A 405 -5.55 7.99 -14.77
CA PRO A 405 -5.20 8.23 -13.39
C PRO A 405 -5.59 9.64 -12.97
N VAL A 406 -6.18 9.76 -11.80
CA VAL A 406 -6.56 11.03 -11.19
C VAL A 406 -5.46 11.47 -10.22
N ASN A 407 -5.09 12.73 -10.26
CA ASN A 407 -4.20 13.32 -9.26
C ASN A 407 -4.99 13.62 -7.98
N LEU A 408 -4.95 12.68 -7.04
CA LEU A 408 -5.70 12.77 -5.78
C LEU A 408 -5.40 14.04 -4.98
N LEU A 409 -4.15 14.53 -5.02
CA LEU A 409 -3.79 15.78 -4.34
C LEU A 409 -4.48 16.98 -4.98
N ARG A 410 -4.51 17.03 -6.33
CA ARG A 410 -5.22 18.08 -7.07
C ARG A 410 -6.70 18.04 -6.78
N GLU A 411 -7.32 16.87 -6.83
CA GLU A 411 -8.75 16.70 -6.54
C GLU A 411 -9.10 17.11 -5.10
N SER A 412 -8.29 16.70 -4.14
CA SER A 412 -8.45 17.13 -2.74
C SER A 412 -8.38 18.66 -2.59
N ARG A 413 -7.42 19.32 -3.28
CA ARG A 413 -7.31 20.78 -3.27
C ARG A 413 -8.51 21.46 -3.95
N LEU A 414 -8.96 20.93 -5.08
CA LEU A 414 -10.16 21.46 -5.77
C LEU A 414 -11.42 21.35 -4.90
N LYS A 415 -11.60 20.19 -4.23
CA LYS A 415 -12.69 19.99 -3.26
C LYS A 415 -12.60 21.00 -2.10
N MET A 416 -11.39 21.20 -1.58
CA MET A 416 -11.14 22.19 -0.52
C MET A 416 -11.52 23.60 -0.98
N MET A 417 -11.07 24.03 -2.16
CA MET A 417 -11.41 25.34 -2.72
C MET A 417 -12.91 25.51 -2.90
N LYS A 418 -13.59 24.49 -3.43
CA LYS A 418 -15.06 24.48 -3.56
C LYS A 418 -15.74 24.65 -2.21
N ASN A 419 -15.32 23.91 -1.18
CA ASN A 419 -15.87 24.04 0.17
C ASN A 419 -15.67 25.43 0.75
N ILE A 420 -14.50 26.07 0.52
CA ILE A 420 -14.25 27.47 0.94
C ILE A 420 -15.24 28.41 0.24
N GLN A 421 -15.41 28.30 -1.08
CA GLN A 421 -16.33 29.12 -1.85
C GLN A 421 -17.79 28.96 -1.39
N GLU A 422 -18.18 27.73 -1.05
CA GLU A 422 -19.52 27.40 -0.56
C GLU A 422 -19.68 27.67 0.96
N ARG A 423 -18.68 28.24 1.62
CA ARG A 423 -18.63 28.49 3.09
C ARG A 423 -18.86 27.21 3.91
N LYS A 424 -18.55 26.04 3.34
CA LYS A 424 -18.58 24.76 4.03
C LYS A 424 -17.31 24.54 4.83
N ARG A 425 -17.40 23.68 5.85
CA ARG A 425 -16.21 23.27 6.62
C ARG A 425 -15.19 22.61 5.69
N VAL A 426 -13.93 23.08 5.77
CA VAL A 426 -12.86 22.67 4.87
C VAL A 426 -12.20 21.38 5.35
N LYS A 427 -11.87 21.30 6.65
CA LYS A 427 -11.24 20.15 7.32
C LYS A 427 -11.61 20.13 8.79
N PHE A 428 -11.61 18.95 9.37
CA PHE A 428 -11.71 18.77 10.81
C PHE A 428 -10.43 19.30 11.49
N ARG A 429 -10.62 20.07 12.58
CA ARG A 429 -9.54 20.50 13.47
C ARG A 429 -10.01 20.41 14.91
N TYR A 430 -9.15 19.93 15.78
CA TYR A 430 -9.38 19.83 17.20
C TYR A 430 -8.28 20.58 17.97
N LYS A 431 -8.67 21.39 18.93
CA LYS A 431 -7.78 22.01 19.90
C LYS A 431 -8.33 21.75 21.29
N PRO A 432 -7.56 21.18 22.22
CA PRO A 432 -7.95 21.08 23.61
C PRO A 432 -8.37 22.44 24.15
N LYS A 433 -9.44 22.51 24.94
CA LYS A 433 -9.97 23.75 25.54
C LYS A 433 -10.18 23.58 27.01
N GLY A 434 -10.02 24.67 27.76
CA GLY A 434 -10.32 24.74 29.19
C GLY A 434 -9.26 24.08 30.06
N GLU A 435 -9.67 23.70 31.27
CA GLU A 435 -8.78 23.01 32.20
C GLU A 435 -8.33 21.66 31.64
N PRO A 436 -7.04 21.28 31.82
CA PRO A 436 -6.55 19.99 31.38
C PRO A 436 -7.46 18.84 31.85
N GLY A 437 -7.83 17.93 30.93
CA GLY A 437 -8.63 16.75 31.23
C GLY A 437 -10.15 16.91 31.11
N LYS A 438 -10.69 18.10 30.82
CA LYS A 438 -12.10 18.23 30.44
C LYS A 438 -12.27 17.97 28.94
N VAL A 439 -13.07 16.96 28.60
CA VAL A 439 -13.46 16.70 27.21
C VAL A 439 -14.32 17.90 26.76
N PRO A 440 -13.94 18.61 25.69
CA PRO A 440 -14.81 19.67 25.17
C PRO A 440 -16.18 19.08 24.77
N GLU A 441 -17.25 19.78 25.06
CA GLU A 441 -18.61 19.44 24.58
C GLU A 441 -18.73 19.57 23.04
N PHE A 442 -17.67 19.34 22.32
CA PHE A 442 -17.62 19.54 20.88
C PHE A 442 -18.02 18.26 20.18
N ARG A 443 -19.20 18.26 19.59
CA ARG A 443 -19.64 17.16 18.75
C ARG A 443 -18.86 17.20 17.43
N PHE A 444 -18.20 16.08 17.15
CA PHE A 444 -17.46 15.90 15.91
C PHE A 444 -18.43 15.75 14.76
N THR A 445 -18.13 16.41 13.67
CA THR A 445 -18.87 16.25 12.43
C THR A 445 -17.94 15.73 11.35
N ASN A 446 -18.45 14.84 10.51
CA ASN A 446 -17.74 14.41 9.30
C ASN A 446 -17.51 15.59 8.34
N SER A 447 -16.83 15.36 7.23
CA SER A 447 -16.56 16.39 6.21
C SER A 447 -17.83 17.01 5.57
N SER A 448 -19.00 16.40 5.79
CA SER A 448 -20.32 16.93 5.38
C SER A 448 -21.03 17.72 6.47
N GLY A 449 -20.47 17.82 7.68
CA GLY A 449 -21.06 18.56 8.80
C GLY A 449 -21.99 17.72 9.67
N GLU A 450 -22.08 16.41 9.45
CA GLU A 450 -22.88 15.50 10.25
C GLU A 450 -22.09 14.98 11.45
N PRO A 451 -22.71 14.78 12.62
CA PRO A 451 -22.03 14.18 13.76
C PRO A 451 -21.58 12.75 13.47
N TYR A 452 -20.39 12.39 13.89
CA TYR A 452 -19.98 10.98 13.94
C TYR A 452 -20.83 10.27 15.00
N ASN A 453 -21.58 9.26 14.56
CA ASN A 453 -22.35 8.37 15.45
C ASN A 453 -21.45 7.25 15.99
#